data_580f2270ce44b97ed3bd810256eb5255
#
_entry.id   580f2270ce44b97ed3bd810256eb5255
#
_cell.length_a   1.000
_cell.length_b   1.000
_cell.length_c   1.000
_cell.angle_alpha   90.00
_cell.angle_beta   90.00
_cell.angle_gamma   90.00
#
_symmetry.space_group_name_H-M   'P 1'
#
loop_
_entity.id
_entity.type
_entity.pdbx_description
1 polymer ?
#
loop_
_entity_poly.entity_id
_entity_poly.type
_entity_poly.pdbx_seq_one_letter_code
_entity_poly.pdbx_strand_id
1 'polypeptide(L)'
;MGNEELIKQVTEKAEKWQTPAYDAETQAEVKRMLENEDKTELIEAFYKDLEFGTGGLRGIMGVGTNRMNIYTVGAATQGLSNYLNANFKDMKQISVVVGYDCRNNSSLFAKISADIFSANGIKVYLFEEMRPTPEMSFAIRHLGCQSGIILTASHNPKEYNGYKAYWDDGAQVLAPHDKGIIDEVNKIASAADIKFQGNPDLIQIIGEDVDKIYLDMVKTVSIDPEAIARHKDMKIVYTPIHGTGMMLIPRALKMWGFENVYTVPEQMIKDGNFPTVVSPNPENAEALTMALNLAKEIDADLVMASDPDTDRVGIACKNDKGEWVLINGNQTCLMYLYYIITQYNKLGKMTGNEFCVKTIVTTELIKKIADKNHIEMLDCYTGFKWIAREIRLREGKKKYIGGGEESYGFLAEDFVRDKDAVSACCLIAEVAAWAKDNGKTLYQLLMDIYVEYGFSKEFTVNVVKPGKSGAEEIKAMMENFRANPPKELGGSKVVLSKDYKTLKQTDAAGHVTDIDMPEPSNVLQYFTEDGGKVSVRPSGTEPKIKFYIEVKGEMGCRNCFATADAEATEKVEAVKKSLGI
;
A
#
# COMPACT_ATOMS: atom_id res chain seq x y z
N MET A 1 -20.07 -29.21 0.75
CA MET A 1 -20.34 -29.62 2.14
C MET A 1 -21.75 -29.20 2.48
N GLY A 2 -22.55 -30.07 3.11
CA GLY A 2 -23.85 -29.66 3.66
C GLY A 2 -23.67 -28.73 4.85
N ASN A 3 -24.65 -27.89 5.14
CA ASN A 3 -24.58 -26.92 6.23
C ASN A 3 -24.32 -27.60 7.60
N GLU A 4 -24.88 -28.78 7.81
CA GLU A 4 -24.68 -29.58 9.04
C GLU A 4 -23.23 -30.07 9.21
N GLU A 5 -22.57 -30.48 8.14
CA GLU A 5 -21.18 -30.94 8.19
C GLU A 5 -20.23 -29.77 8.47
N LEU A 6 -20.50 -28.59 7.93
CA LEU A 6 -19.74 -27.37 8.23
C LEU A 6 -19.89 -26.99 9.70
N ILE A 7 -21.13 -26.98 10.23
CA ILE A 7 -21.39 -26.69 11.65
C ILE A 7 -20.64 -27.68 12.56
N LYS A 8 -20.63 -28.97 12.24
CA LYS A 8 -19.87 -29.97 13.00
C LYS A 8 -18.37 -29.64 13.01
N GLN A 9 -17.78 -29.36 11.85
CA GLN A 9 -16.35 -29.04 11.74
C GLN A 9 -15.96 -27.78 12.52
N VAL A 10 -16.74 -26.70 12.43
CA VAL A 10 -16.45 -25.46 13.18
C VAL A 10 -16.65 -25.65 14.68
N THR A 11 -17.62 -26.47 15.08
CA THR A 11 -17.83 -26.85 16.51
C THR A 11 -16.62 -27.58 17.07
N GLU A 12 -16.12 -28.59 16.37
CA GLU A 12 -14.93 -29.35 16.78
C GLU A 12 -13.67 -28.45 16.86
N LYS A 13 -13.53 -27.47 15.94
CA LYS A 13 -12.45 -26.48 16.04
C LYS A 13 -12.60 -25.57 17.24
N ALA A 14 -13.80 -25.04 17.49
CA ALA A 14 -14.08 -24.13 18.59
C ALA A 14 -13.90 -24.82 19.97
N GLU A 15 -14.30 -26.07 20.09
CA GLU A 15 -14.12 -26.85 21.34
C GLU A 15 -12.64 -26.95 21.74
N LYS A 16 -11.70 -26.98 20.79
CA LYS A 16 -10.25 -26.95 21.08
C LYS A 16 -9.79 -25.68 21.78
N TRP A 17 -10.55 -24.58 21.65
CA TRP A 17 -10.28 -23.30 22.30
C TRP A 17 -10.86 -23.25 23.76
N GLN A 18 -11.50 -24.30 24.23
CA GLN A 18 -12.01 -24.44 25.61
C GLN A 18 -10.98 -25.07 26.57
N THR A 19 -9.72 -25.18 26.16
CA THR A 19 -8.63 -25.75 26.95
C THR A 19 -7.89 -24.67 27.74
N PRO A 20 -7.15 -25.03 28.83
CA PRO A 20 -6.36 -24.09 29.63
C PRO A 20 -5.23 -23.36 28.86
N ALA A 21 -4.95 -23.72 27.61
CA ALA A 21 -4.03 -23.02 26.75
C ALA A 21 -4.55 -21.63 26.31
N TYR A 22 -5.85 -21.40 26.47
CA TYR A 22 -6.53 -20.15 26.15
C TYR A 22 -7.00 -19.46 27.43
N ASP A 23 -7.03 -18.12 27.43
CA ASP A 23 -7.48 -17.34 28.58
C ASP A 23 -8.98 -17.50 28.84
N ALA A 24 -9.40 -17.13 30.05
CA ALA A 24 -10.79 -17.31 30.51
C ALA A 24 -11.81 -16.49 29.70
N GLU A 25 -11.43 -15.29 29.22
CA GLU A 25 -12.31 -14.44 28.42
C GLU A 25 -12.54 -15.07 27.04
N THR A 26 -11.46 -15.52 26.38
CA THR A 26 -11.53 -16.26 25.13
C THR A 26 -12.39 -17.52 25.25
N GLN A 27 -12.18 -18.32 26.32
CA GLN A 27 -12.99 -19.54 26.57
C GLN A 27 -14.47 -19.20 26.77
N ALA A 28 -14.79 -18.11 27.50
CA ALA A 28 -16.16 -17.68 27.74
C ALA A 28 -16.84 -17.26 26.44
N GLU A 29 -16.14 -16.54 25.57
CA GLU A 29 -16.67 -16.09 24.30
C GLU A 29 -16.90 -17.26 23.33
N VAL A 30 -15.97 -18.20 23.26
CA VAL A 30 -16.16 -19.43 22.47
C VAL A 30 -17.36 -20.22 22.98
N LYS A 31 -17.51 -20.35 24.29
CA LYS A 31 -18.67 -21.01 24.90
C LYS A 31 -19.98 -20.34 24.50
N ARG A 32 -20.04 -19.00 24.55
CA ARG A 32 -21.19 -18.21 24.09
C ARG A 32 -21.57 -18.53 22.63
N MET A 33 -20.60 -18.59 21.75
CA MET A 33 -20.82 -18.92 20.33
C MET A 33 -21.30 -20.38 20.14
N LEU A 34 -20.75 -21.31 20.93
CA LEU A 34 -21.15 -22.72 20.90
C LEU A 34 -22.59 -22.93 21.40
N GLU A 35 -23.02 -22.20 22.43
CA GLU A 35 -24.36 -22.28 23.03
C GLU A 35 -25.43 -21.52 22.22
N ASN A 36 -25.05 -20.56 21.35
CA ASN A 36 -25.99 -19.82 20.53
C ASN A 36 -26.66 -20.73 19.49
N GLU A 37 -27.99 -20.65 19.36
CA GLU A 37 -28.76 -21.37 18.34
C GLU A 37 -28.38 -20.93 16.93
N ASP A 38 -28.17 -19.62 16.72
CA ASP A 38 -27.62 -19.07 15.47
C ASP A 38 -26.12 -19.32 15.41
N LYS A 39 -25.71 -20.20 14.51
CA LYS A 39 -24.31 -20.59 14.30
C LYS A 39 -23.54 -19.70 13.35
N THR A 40 -24.13 -18.60 12.85
CA THR A 40 -23.50 -17.72 11.85
C THR A 40 -22.16 -17.19 12.36
N GLU A 41 -22.12 -16.64 13.57
CA GLU A 41 -20.90 -16.10 14.18
C GLU A 41 -19.84 -17.18 14.40
N LEU A 42 -20.25 -18.36 14.90
CA LEU A 42 -19.36 -19.51 15.09
C LEU A 42 -18.73 -19.96 13.75
N ILE A 43 -19.56 -20.06 12.72
CA ILE A 43 -19.09 -20.41 11.37
C ILE A 43 -18.08 -19.38 10.89
N GLU A 44 -18.39 -18.11 10.92
CA GLU A 44 -17.48 -17.05 10.45
C GLU A 44 -16.16 -17.00 11.21
N ALA A 45 -16.18 -17.30 12.52
CA ALA A 45 -15.00 -17.30 13.38
C ALA A 45 -14.07 -18.51 13.13
N PHE A 46 -14.62 -19.68 12.72
CA PHE A 46 -13.88 -20.95 12.71
C PHE A 46 -13.91 -21.74 11.39
N TYR A 47 -14.63 -21.26 10.32
CA TYR A 47 -14.77 -22.04 9.08
C TYR A 47 -13.44 -22.26 8.33
N LYS A 48 -12.47 -21.39 8.55
CA LYS A 48 -11.09 -21.50 8.05
C LYS A 48 -10.10 -20.94 9.09
N ASP A 49 -8.84 -21.12 8.83
CA ASP A 49 -7.79 -20.46 9.58
C ASP A 49 -7.40 -19.16 8.86
N LEU A 50 -7.02 -18.14 9.62
CA LEU A 50 -6.52 -16.88 9.04
C LEU A 50 -5.17 -17.17 8.37
N GLU A 51 -5.14 -17.06 7.05
CA GLU A 51 -3.96 -17.41 6.28
C GLU A 51 -2.87 -16.34 6.44
N PHE A 52 -1.66 -16.78 6.75
CA PHE A 52 -0.48 -15.96 6.57
C PHE A 52 -0.20 -15.89 5.07
N GLY A 53 -0.69 -14.81 4.43
CA GLY A 53 -0.49 -14.57 3.01
C GLY A 53 0.94 -14.09 2.69
N THR A 54 1.18 -13.77 1.43
CA THR A 54 2.49 -13.34 0.92
C THR A 54 3.01 -12.01 1.49
N GLY A 55 2.80 -11.72 2.75
CA GLY A 55 3.24 -10.48 3.40
C GLY A 55 2.72 -10.33 4.81
N GLY A 56 1.95 -11.31 5.32
CA GLY A 56 1.42 -11.29 6.67
C GLY A 56 -0.04 -11.73 6.79
N LEU A 57 -0.66 -11.35 7.90
CA LEU A 57 -2.08 -11.60 8.21
C LEU A 57 -2.91 -10.33 7.99
N ARG A 58 -4.19 -10.49 7.65
CA ARG A 58 -5.20 -9.42 7.71
C ARG A 58 -6.57 -10.02 7.94
N GLY A 59 -7.32 -9.50 8.90
CA GLY A 59 -8.66 -10.00 9.21
C GLY A 59 -9.41 -9.11 10.19
N ILE A 60 -10.67 -9.45 10.39
CA ILE A 60 -11.52 -8.85 11.42
C ILE A 60 -11.00 -9.29 12.78
N MET A 61 -10.95 -8.37 13.75
CA MET A 61 -10.58 -8.68 15.13
C MET A 61 -11.68 -9.48 15.84
N GLY A 62 -11.29 -10.42 16.72
CA GLY A 62 -12.21 -11.23 17.50
C GLY A 62 -11.66 -12.61 17.83
N VAL A 63 -12.45 -13.39 18.51
CA VAL A 63 -12.12 -14.77 18.88
C VAL A 63 -12.36 -15.72 17.72
N GLY A 64 -11.44 -16.66 17.50
CA GLY A 64 -11.54 -17.69 16.47
C GLY A 64 -10.32 -17.77 15.57
N THR A 65 -10.21 -18.87 14.84
CA THR A 65 -9.07 -19.15 13.95
C THR A 65 -9.05 -18.26 12.72
N ASN A 66 -10.21 -17.73 12.28
CA ASN A 66 -10.36 -16.82 11.16
C ASN A 66 -10.46 -15.35 11.60
N ARG A 67 -9.89 -15.01 12.73
CA ARG A 67 -9.92 -13.67 13.33
C ARG A 67 -8.52 -13.22 13.75
N MET A 68 -8.30 -11.90 13.78
CA MET A 68 -7.11 -11.30 14.39
C MET A 68 -7.29 -11.25 15.90
N ASN A 69 -6.44 -11.96 16.62
CA ASN A 69 -6.40 -12.03 18.08
C ASN A 69 -4.99 -12.40 18.56
N ILE A 70 -4.81 -12.45 19.88
CA ILE A 70 -3.50 -12.74 20.49
C ILE A 70 -2.94 -14.10 20.10
N TYR A 71 -3.79 -15.07 19.76
CA TYR A 71 -3.37 -16.43 19.41
C TYR A 71 -2.98 -16.54 17.92
N THR A 72 -3.73 -15.92 17.02
CA THR A 72 -3.40 -15.91 15.59
C THR A 72 -2.16 -15.05 15.32
N VAL A 73 -2.03 -13.89 15.98
CA VAL A 73 -0.81 -13.07 15.98
C VAL A 73 0.34 -13.83 16.63
N GLY A 74 0.06 -14.54 17.75
CA GLY A 74 1.05 -15.35 18.46
C GLY A 74 1.59 -16.48 17.58
N ALA A 75 0.73 -17.21 16.89
CA ALA A 75 1.12 -18.28 15.97
C ALA A 75 2.00 -17.74 14.81
N ALA A 76 1.60 -16.61 14.22
CA ALA A 76 2.40 -15.95 13.19
C ALA A 76 3.79 -15.56 13.70
N THR A 77 3.87 -14.96 14.89
CA THR A 77 5.13 -14.53 15.49
C THR A 77 6.01 -15.71 15.91
N GLN A 78 5.42 -16.78 16.45
CA GLN A 78 6.16 -18.00 16.78
C GLN A 78 6.73 -18.66 15.52
N GLY A 79 5.93 -18.78 14.45
CA GLY A 79 6.39 -19.33 13.17
C GLY A 79 7.51 -18.48 12.55
N LEU A 80 7.36 -17.15 12.55
CA LEU A 80 8.43 -16.25 12.11
C LEU A 80 9.68 -16.38 12.96
N SER A 81 9.54 -16.51 14.30
CA SER A 81 10.69 -16.73 15.20
C SER A 81 11.42 -18.03 14.88
N ASN A 82 10.70 -19.13 14.63
CA ASN A 82 11.26 -20.42 14.25
C ASN A 82 12.02 -20.31 12.93
N TYR A 83 11.43 -19.63 11.93
CA TYR A 83 12.04 -19.42 10.64
C TYR A 83 13.33 -18.57 10.73
N LEU A 84 13.31 -17.48 11.48
CA LEU A 84 14.49 -16.64 11.71
C LEU A 84 15.62 -17.41 12.39
N ASN A 85 15.33 -18.17 13.45
CA ASN A 85 16.31 -18.98 14.16
C ASN A 85 16.94 -20.06 13.25
N ALA A 86 16.16 -20.62 12.34
CA ALA A 86 16.68 -21.60 11.37
C ALA A 86 17.57 -20.97 10.29
N ASN A 87 17.20 -19.78 9.79
CA ASN A 87 17.93 -19.11 8.70
C ASN A 87 19.19 -18.37 9.17
N PHE A 88 19.19 -17.85 10.40
CA PHE A 88 20.29 -17.06 10.96
C PHE A 88 20.99 -17.76 12.12
N LYS A 89 20.99 -19.09 12.15
CA LYS A 89 21.55 -19.95 13.23
C LYS A 89 23.00 -19.65 13.59
N ASP A 90 23.79 -19.12 12.64
CA ASP A 90 25.21 -18.83 12.83
C ASP A 90 25.42 -17.39 13.37
N MET A 91 24.38 -16.58 13.50
CA MET A 91 24.46 -15.26 14.10
C MET A 91 24.47 -15.34 15.62
N LYS A 92 25.32 -14.51 16.23
CA LYS A 92 25.41 -14.41 17.70
C LYS A 92 24.10 -13.91 18.31
N GLN A 93 23.45 -12.96 17.68
CA GLN A 93 22.20 -12.36 18.11
C GLN A 93 21.36 -11.96 16.90
N ILE A 94 20.20 -12.54 16.75
CA ILE A 94 19.16 -12.14 15.79
C ILE A 94 18.38 -10.99 16.41
N SER A 95 18.00 -10.01 15.61
CA SER A 95 17.18 -8.88 16.06
C SER A 95 16.05 -8.56 15.09
N VAL A 96 14.98 -7.98 15.63
CA VAL A 96 13.79 -7.57 14.89
C VAL A 96 13.29 -6.20 15.36
N VAL A 97 12.62 -5.49 14.47
CA VAL A 97 11.86 -4.26 14.81
C VAL A 97 10.38 -4.59 14.90
N VAL A 98 9.70 -4.03 15.89
CA VAL A 98 8.24 -4.17 16.06
C VAL A 98 7.62 -2.79 16.12
N GLY A 99 6.74 -2.50 15.16
CA GLY A 99 5.95 -1.28 15.07
C GLY A 99 4.45 -1.55 15.08
N TYR A 100 3.66 -0.50 15.23
CA TYR A 100 2.20 -0.60 15.23
C TYR A 100 1.54 0.74 14.88
N ASP A 101 0.30 0.68 14.37
CA ASP A 101 -0.52 1.85 14.06
C ASP A 101 -1.50 2.21 15.19
N CYS A 102 -2.42 3.14 14.90
CA CYS A 102 -3.40 3.65 15.87
C CYS A 102 -4.56 2.71 16.16
N ARG A 103 -4.69 1.58 15.44
CA ARG A 103 -5.85 0.69 15.53
C ARG A 103 -6.01 0.07 16.91
N ASN A 104 -7.27 -0.25 17.23
CA ASN A 104 -7.58 -1.03 18.43
C ASN A 104 -6.75 -2.32 18.42
N ASN A 105 -6.22 -2.69 19.58
CA ASN A 105 -5.35 -3.85 19.80
C ASN A 105 -3.98 -3.84 19.10
N SER A 106 -3.62 -2.85 18.24
CA SER A 106 -2.31 -2.84 17.59
C SER A 106 -1.15 -2.81 18.60
N SER A 107 -1.23 -1.98 19.64
CA SER A 107 -0.22 -1.93 20.70
C SER A 107 -0.15 -3.21 21.53
N LEU A 108 -1.30 -3.85 21.81
CA LEU A 108 -1.37 -5.14 22.49
C LEU A 108 -0.70 -6.24 21.65
N PHE A 109 -1.03 -6.31 20.36
CA PHE A 109 -0.45 -7.29 19.45
C PHE A 109 1.05 -7.07 19.25
N ALA A 110 1.51 -5.82 19.22
CA ALA A 110 2.93 -5.48 19.16
C ALA A 110 3.67 -5.97 20.42
N LYS A 111 3.10 -5.72 21.60
CA LYS A 111 3.68 -6.20 22.87
C LYS A 111 3.78 -7.72 22.91
N ILE A 112 2.71 -8.43 22.57
CA ILE A 112 2.67 -9.90 22.52
C ILE A 112 3.70 -10.43 21.54
N SER A 113 3.83 -9.82 20.36
CA SER A 113 4.85 -10.21 19.39
C SER A 113 6.27 -9.99 19.94
N ALA A 114 6.53 -8.88 20.63
CA ALA A 114 7.80 -8.61 21.27
C ALA A 114 8.11 -9.65 22.37
N ASP A 115 7.12 -10.02 23.19
CA ASP A 115 7.28 -11.05 24.20
C ASP A 115 7.63 -12.41 23.56
N ILE A 116 6.96 -12.81 22.47
CA ILE A 116 7.22 -14.08 21.77
C ILE A 116 8.60 -14.08 21.11
N PHE A 117 8.99 -13.03 20.38
CA PHE A 117 10.32 -12.95 19.81
C PHE A 117 11.41 -13.07 20.88
N SER A 118 11.29 -12.33 21.98
CA SER A 118 12.26 -12.35 23.08
C SER A 118 12.30 -13.71 23.79
N ALA A 119 11.16 -14.37 23.95
CA ALA A 119 11.07 -15.75 24.50
C ALA A 119 11.77 -16.78 23.61
N ASN A 120 11.95 -16.49 22.31
CA ASN A 120 12.70 -17.30 21.36
C ASN A 120 14.17 -16.85 21.19
N GLY A 121 14.68 -16.00 22.10
CA GLY A 121 16.07 -15.54 22.12
C GLY A 121 16.38 -14.46 21.08
N ILE A 122 15.37 -13.86 20.48
CA ILE A 122 15.53 -12.80 19.48
C ILE A 122 15.46 -11.43 20.17
N LYS A 123 16.43 -10.57 19.91
CA LYS A 123 16.42 -9.18 20.39
C LYS A 123 15.33 -8.39 19.66
N VAL A 124 14.57 -7.62 20.41
CA VAL A 124 13.47 -6.82 19.89
C VAL A 124 13.74 -5.34 20.09
N TYR A 125 13.61 -4.57 19.02
CA TYR A 125 13.47 -3.12 19.06
C TYR A 125 12.00 -2.78 18.92
N LEU A 126 11.35 -2.42 20.03
CA LEU A 126 9.91 -2.10 20.08
C LEU A 126 9.73 -0.59 20.11
N PHE A 127 8.97 -0.05 19.16
CA PHE A 127 8.57 1.35 19.23
C PHE A 127 7.71 1.63 20.46
N GLU A 128 8.03 2.71 21.19
CA GLU A 128 7.35 3.13 22.41
C GLU A 128 5.88 3.55 22.17
N GLU A 129 5.62 4.11 20.98
CA GLU A 129 4.31 4.56 20.53
C GLU A 129 4.16 4.24 19.03
N MET A 130 2.95 4.36 18.50
CA MET A 130 2.68 4.14 17.08
C MET A 130 3.66 4.91 16.19
N ARG A 131 4.12 4.28 15.11
CA ARG A 131 4.99 4.89 14.11
C ARG A 131 4.58 4.47 12.70
N PRO A 132 4.92 5.30 11.69
CA PRO A 132 4.70 5.01 10.27
C PRO A 132 5.36 3.71 9.81
N THR A 133 4.68 3.01 8.90
CA THR A 133 5.25 1.84 8.19
C THR A 133 6.62 2.14 7.56
N PRO A 134 6.83 3.26 6.84
CA PRO A 134 8.15 3.56 6.27
C PRO A 134 9.26 3.72 7.31
N GLU A 135 8.97 4.29 8.46
CA GLU A 135 9.98 4.40 9.53
C GLU A 135 10.37 3.03 10.09
N MET A 136 9.42 2.11 10.24
CA MET A 136 9.71 0.73 10.64
C MET A 136 10.60 0.03 9.60
N SER A 137 10.30 0.18 8.30
CA SER A 137 11.15 -0.31 7.21
C SER A 137 12.57 0.26 7.29
N PHE A 138 12.69 1.57 7.52
CA PHE A 138 13.96 2.25 7.73
C PHE A 138 14.70 1.71 8.94
N ALA A 139 14.02 1.53 10.08
CA ALA A 139 14.62 1.07 11.34
C ALA A 139 15.23 -0.34 11.20
N ILE A 140 14.61 -1.26 10.44
CA ILE A 140 15.17 -2.59 10.16
C ILE A 140 16.57 -2.44 9.55
N ARG A 141 16.72 -1.61 8.54
CA ARG A 141 17.98 -1.37 7.83
C ARG A 141 18.99 -0.62 8.71
N HIS A 142 18.54 0.44 9.37
CA HIS A 142 19.37 1.29 10.21
C HIS A 142 19.97 0.54 11.42
N LEU A 143 19.18 -0.30 12.06
CA LEU A 143 19.58 -1.09 13.22
C LEU A 143 20.21 -2.45 12.84
N GLY A 144 20.28 -2.79 11.56
CA GLY A 144 20.85 -4.05 11.07
C GLY A 144 20.05 -5.28 11.50
N CYS A 145 18.74 -5.16 11.59
CA CYS A 145 17.85 -6.24 11.99
C CYS A 145 17.65 -7.25 10.85
N GLN A 146 17.36 -8.52 11.19
CA GLN A 146 17.11 -9.56 10.23
C GLN A 146 15.65 -9.60 9.76
N SER A 147 14.76 -8.97 10.52
CA SER A 147 13.34 -8.89 10.18
C SER A 147 12.68 -7.72 10.93
N GLY A 148 11.43 -7.48 10.62
CA GLY A 148 10.56 -6.58 11.38
C GLY A 148 9.11 -6.88 11.09
N ILE A 149 8.24 -6.37 11.95
CA ILE A 149 6.80 -6.46 11.77
C ILE A 149 6.13 -5.14 12.09
N ILE A 150 4.98 -4.90 11.46
CA ILE A 150 4.09 -3.82 11.86
C ILE A 150 2.64 -4.32 11.97
N LEU A 151 2.00 -3.97 13.09
CA LEU A 151 0.62 -4.29 13.37
C LEU A 151 -0.27 -3.19 12.80
N THR A 152 -0.85 -3.47 11.64
CA THR A 152 -1.70 -2.51 10.89
C THR A 152 -2.57 -3.24 9.88
N ALA A 153 -3.75 -2.69 9.61
CA ALA A 153 -4.56 -3.07 8.46
C ALA A 153 -4.66 -1.93 7.43
N SER A 154 -3.66 -1.01 7.40
CA SER A 154 -3.63 0.14 6.49
C SER A 154 -4.95 0.92 6.53
N HIS A 155 -5.62 1.11 5.42
CA HIS A 155 -6.86 1.87 5.26
C HIS A 155 -8.17 1.06 5.46
N ASN A 156 -8.09 -0.20 5.88
CA ASN A 156 -9.30 -1.01 6.12
C ASN A 156 -10.17 -0.41 7.25
N PRO A 157 -11.48 -0.72 7.30
CA PRO A 157 -12.37 -0.32 8.38
C PRO A 157 -11.87 -0.70 9.78
N LYS A 158 -12.44 -0.09 10.81
CA LYS A 158 -12.01 -0.18 12.21
C LYS A 158 -12.03 -1.59 12.80
N GLU A 159 -12.87 -2.48 12.26
CA GLU A 159 -13.01 -3.86 12.69
C GLU A 159 -11.79 -4.72 12.33
N TYR A 160 -10.96 -4.26 11.38
CA TYR A 160 -9.80 -4.98 10.89
C TYR A 160 -8.53 -4.63 11.65
N ASN A 161 -7.66 -5.62 11.76
CA ASN A 161 -6.24 -5.45 12.05
C ASN A 161 -5.41 -6.35 11.15
N GLY A 162 -4.09 -6.23 11.21
CA GLY A 162 -3.18 -7.00 10.38
C GLY A 162 -1.79 -7.08 10.99
N TYR A 163 -0.97 -7.92 10.37
CA TYR A 163 0.40 -8.21 10.75
C TYR A 163 1.21 -8.26 9.45
N LYS A 164 1.97 -7.22 9.14
CA LYS A 164 2.87 -7.18 7.98
C LYS A 164 4.26 -7.63 8.42
N ALA A 165 4.88 -8.58 7.69
CA ALA A 165 6.23 -9.07 7.96
C ALA A 165 7.22 -8.55 6.92
N TYR A 166 8.41 -8.18 7.38
CA TYR A 166 9.50 -7.59 6.60
C TYR A 166 10.79 -8.39 6.78
N TRP A 167 11.67 -8.33 5.78
CA TRP A 167 12.95 -9.00 5.80
C TRP A 167 14.10 -8.02 6.10
N ASP A 168 15.34 -8.51 6.05
CA ASP A 168 16.56 -7.79 6.42
C ASP A 168 16.87 -6.55 5.55
N ASP A 169 16.28 -6.47 4.37
CA ASP A 169 16.38 -5.33 3.48
C ASP A 169 15.36 -4.22 3.76
N GLY A 170 14.48 -4.41 4.75
CA GLY A 170 13.40 -3.49 5.08
C GLY A 170 12.18 -3.57 4.17
N ALA A 171 12.12 -4.53 3.24
CA ALA A 171 10.96 -4.78 2.38
C ALA A 171 10.06 -5.87 2.94
N GLN A 172 8.76 -5.83 2.58
CA GLN A 172 7.86 -6.94 2.89
C GLN A 172 8.40 -8.26 2.30
N VAL A 173 8.23 -9.34 3.06
CA VAL A 173 8.74 -10.66 2.68
C VAL A 173 8.22 -11.10 1.32
N LEU A 174 9.12 -11.74 0.55
CA LEU A 174 8.87 -12.37 -0.74
C LEU A 174 9.44 -13.79 -0.73
N ALA A 175 9.17 -14.55 -1.78
CA ALA A 175 9.78 -15.86 -1.97
C ALA A 175 11.33 -15.79 -1.93
N PRO A 176 11.99 -16.73 -1.25
CA PRO A 176 11.45 -17.95 -0.63
C PRO A 176 10.96 -17.78 0.82
N HIS A 177 11.16 -16.56 1.40
CA HIS A 177 10.97 -16.32 2.82
C HIS A 177 9.49 -16.37 3.23
N ASP A 178 8.58 -15.80 2.42
CA ASP A 178 7.15 -15.85 2.68
C ASP A 178 6.62 -17.28 2.84
N LYS A 179 6.99 -18.16 1.91
CA LYS A 179 6.62 -19.58 1.98
C LYS A 179 7.24 -20.27 3.19
N GLY A 180 8.53 -20.03 3.46
CA GLY A 180 9.20 -20.63 4.61
C GLY A 180 8.57 -20.21 5.94
N ILE A 181 8.14 -18.94 6.06
CA ILE A 181 7.42 -18.44 7.24
C ILE A 181 6.05 -19.14 7.36
N ILE A 182 5.29 -19.20 6.26
CA ILE A 182 3.98 -19.90 6.21
C ILE A 182 4.13 -21.35 6.67
N ASP A 183 5.15 -22.06 6.19
CA ASP A 183 5.39 -23.46 6.54
C ASP A 183 5.66 -23.61 8.06
N GLU A 184 6.38 -22.67 8.69
CA GLU A 184 6.62 -22.69 10.14
C GLU A 184 5.35 -22.29 10.93
N VAL A 185 4.57 -21.31 10.45
CA VAL A 185 3.29 -20.93 11.09
C VAL A 185 2.32 -22.10 11.08
N ASN A 186 2.24 -22.84 9.98
CA ASN A 186 1.34 -24.01 9.86
C ASN A 186 1.71 -25.20 10.77
N LYS A 187 2.91 -25.20 11.35
CA LYS A 187 3.32 -26.21 12.35
C LYS A 187 2.81 -25.89 13.75
N ILE A 188 2.33 -24.68 14.01
CA ILE A 188 1.78 -24.27 15.30
C ILE A 188 0.36 -24.84 15.42
N ALA A 189 0.21 -25.91 16.18
CA ALA A 189 -1.04 -26.65 16.27
C ALA A 189 -2.03 -26.06 17.29
N SER A 190 -1.51 -25.39 18.34
CA SER A 190 -2.31 -24.83 19.42
C SER A 190 -1.59 -23.66 20.11
N ALA A 191 -2.32 -22.94 20.94
CA ALA A 191 -1.74 -21.87 21.78
C ALA A 191 -0.65 -22.38 22.73
N ALA A 192 -0.64 -23.68 23.09
CA ALA A 192 0.40 -24.27 23.91
C ALA A 192 1.79 -24.33 23.23
N ASP A 193 1.84 -24.24 21.91
CA ASP A 193 3.08 -24.25 21.13
C ASP A 193 3.71 -22.85 21.05
N ILE A 194 3.04 -21.82 21.59
CA ILE A 194 3.46 -20.43 21.53
C ILE A 194 4.11 -20.02 22.85
N LYS A 195 5.30 -19.43 22.79
CA LYS A 195 6.04 -18.96 23.96
C LYS A 195 5.64 -17.53 24.30
N PHE A 196 4.53 -17.36 25.01
CA PHE A 196 4.01 -16.03 25.38
C PHE A 196 4.81 -15.29 26.46
N GLN A 197 5.61 -16.02 27.26
CA GLN A 197 6.37 -15.40 28.35
C GLN A 197 7.68 -14.81 27.83
N GLY A 198 7.70 -13.49 27.64
CA GLY A 198 8.83 -12.75 27.10
C GLY A 198 10.03 -12.67 28.04
N ASN A 199 11.18 -12.32 27.44
CA ASN A 199 12.40 -11.98 28.16
C ASN A 199 12.64 -10.47 28.06
N PRO A 200 12.38 -9.69 29.14
CA PRO A 200 12.52 -8.23 29.11
C PRO A 200 13.93 -7.75 28.77
N ASP A 201 14.97 -8.52 29.09
CA ASP A 201 16.37 -8.17 28.83
C ASP A 201 16.70 -8.13 27.33
N LEU A 202 15.84 -8.75 26.50
CA LEU A 202 15.98 -8.73 25.05
C LEU A 202 15.06 -7.71 24.35
N ILE A 203 14.25 -6.95 25.11
CA ILE A 203 13.35 -5.94 24.57
C ILE A 203 13.92 -4.55 24.83
N GLN A 204 14.29 -3.86 23.77
CA GLN A 204 14.75 -2.47 23.81
C GLN A 204 13.67 -1.56 23.24
N ILE A 205 13.27 -0.56 24.00
CA ILE A 205 12.34 0.48 23.54
C ILE A 205 13.10 1.47 22.67
N ILE A 206 12.51 1.83 21.52
CA ILE A 206 13.00 2.84 20.58
C ILE A 206 11.89 3.86 20.28
N GLY A 207 12.26 5.03 19.78
CA GLY A 207 11.33 6.11 19.46
C GLY A 207 12.03 7.33 18.90
N GLU A 208 12.10 8.43 19.65
CA GLU A 208 12.62 9.72 19.19
C GLU A 208 14.07 9.66 18.64
N ASP A 209 14.89 8.75 19.10
CA ASP A 209 16.23 8.50 18.59
C ASP A 209 16.21 8.03 17.12
N VAL A 210 15.27 7.15 16.78
CA VAL A 210 15.05 6.67 15.41
C VAL A 210 14.33 7.74 14.58
N ASP A 211 13.26 8.37 15.12
CA ASP A 211 12.52 9.46 14.49
C ASP A 211 13.47 10.52 13.92
N LYS A 212 14.42 10.96 14.74
CA LYS A 212 15.35 12.01 14.34
C LYS A 212 16.20 11.61 13.13
N ILE A 213 16.77 10.41 13.18
CA ILE A 213 17.65 9.93 12.09
C ILE A 213 16.83 9.72 10.82
N TYR A 214 15.63 9.15 10.95
CA TYR A 214 14.72 8.95 9.82
C TYR A 214 14.31 10.30 9.19
N LEU A 215 13.92 11.29 10.00
CA LEU A 215 13.56 12.63 9.51
C LEU A 215 14.75 13.34 8.85
N ASP A 216 15.97 13.18 9.36
CA ASP A 216 17.17 13.69 8.71
C ASP A 216 17.38 13.06 7.32
N MET A 217 17.11 11.75 7.18
CA MET A 217 17.14 11.08 5.88
C MET A 217 16.02 11.57 4.96
N VAL A 218 14.79 11.72 5.46
CA VAL A 218 13.65 12.28 4.71
C VAL A 218 14.00 13.67 4.17
N LYS A 219 14.72 14.49 4.93
CA LYS A 219 15.14 15.82 4.47
C LYS A 219 16.08 15.77 3.26
N THR A 220 16.85 14.70 3.09
CA THR A 220 17.75 14.54 1.92
C THR A 220 17.00 14.35 0.60
N VAL A 221 15.69 14.04 0.65
CA VAL A 221 14.83 13.88 -0.53
C VAL A 221 14.50 15.21 -1.20
N SER A 222 14.59 16.33 -0.46
CA SER A 222 14.37 17.68 -1.01
C SER A 222 15.37 17.97 -2.15
N ILE A 223 14.86 18.44 -3.27
CA ILE A 223 15.65 18.68 -4.49
C ILE A 223 15.88 20.18 -4.71
N ASP A 224 14.85 21.00 -4.44
CA ASP A 224 14.90 22.48 -4.59
C ASP A 224 14.40 23.17 -3.29
N PRO A 225 15.21 23.14 -2.22
CA PRO A 225 14.84 23.77 -0.95
C PRO A 225 14.72 25.29 -1.05
N GLU A 226 15.31 25.91 -2.09
CA GLU A 226 15.16 27.34 -2.31
C GLU A 226 13.78 27.72 -2.84
N ALA A 227 13.14 26.88 -3.63
CA ALA A 227 11.73 27.06 -4.01
C ALA A 227 10.83 27.08 -2.77
N ILE A 228 11.09 26.18 -1.81
CA ILE A 228 10.39 26.18 -0.51
C ILE A 228 10.63 27.50 0.23
N ALA A 229 11.88 27.95 0.31
CA ALA A 229 12.23 29.18 1.04
C ALA A 229 11.54 30.42 0.45
N ARG A 230 11.35 30.49 -0.88
CA ARG A 230 10.61 31.57 -1.55
C ARG A 230 9.10 31.52 -1.33
N HIS A 231 8.55 30.33 -1.03
CA HIS A 231 7.12 30.08 -0.82
C HIS A 231 6.80 29.44 0.53
N LYS A 232 7.63 29.73 1.55
CA LYS A 232 7.47 29.21 2.91
C LYS A 232 6.13 29.59 3.58
N ASP A 233 5.50 30.65 3.10
CA ASP A 233 4.20 31.15 3.51
C ASP A 233 3.02 30.39 2.90
N MET A 234 3.27 29.43 2.00
CA MET A 234 2.25 28.56 1.41
C MET A 234 1.46 27.85 2.52
N LYS A 235 0.14 27.93 2.45
CA LYS A 235 -0.77 27.33 3.44
C LYS A 235 -1.07 25.89 3.07
N ILE A 236 -0.65 24.98 3.93
CA ILE A 236 -0.83 23.53 3.75
C ILE A 236 -1.78 23.03 4.84
N VAL A 237 -2.84 22.33 4.46
CA VAL A 237 -3.68 21.57 5.39
C VAL A 237 -3.29 20.12 5.32
N TYR A 238 -3.04 19.52 6.48
CA TYR A 238 -2.71 18.12 6.61
C TYR A 238 -3.64 17.39 7.60
N THR A 239 -4.06 16.17 7.26
CA THR A 239 -4.74 15.27 8.18
C THR A 239 -4.12 13.86 8.15
N PRO A 240 -3.81 13.26 9.31
CA PRO A 240 -3.40 11.87 9.44
C PRO A 240 -4.59 10.89 9.45
N ILE A 241 -5.82 11.37 9.43
CA ILE A 241 -7.03 10.56 9.61
C ILE A 241 -6.89 9.62 10.83
N HIS A 242 -6.55 10.19 12.00
CA HIS A 242 -6.26 9.50 13.26
C HIS A 242 -4.99 8.63 13.28
N GLY A 243 -4.26 8.55 12.17
CA GLY A 243 -3.15 7.63 11.95
C GLY A 243 -1.78 8.12 12.41
N THR A 244 -0.77 7.29 12.15
CA THR A 244 0.63 7.46 12.59
C THR A 244 1.31 8.69 11.99
N GLY A 245 0.81 9.22 10.89
CA GLY A 245 1.36 10.41 10.23
C GLY A 245 1.38 11.65 11.13
N MET A 246 0.51 11.71 12.17
CA MET A 246 0.54 12.79 13.15
C MET A 246 1.87 12.90 13.89
N MET A 247 2.61 11.81 14.00
CA MET A 247 3.88 11.77 14.73
C MET A 247 5.00 12.50 13.97
N LEU A 248 5.04 12.36 12.65
CA LEU A 248 6.20 12.76 11.86
C LEU A 248 5.91 13.77 10.74
N ILE A 249 4.78 13.73 10.05
CA ILE A 249 4.56 14.58 8.86
C ILE A 249 4.58 16.08 9.17
N PRO A 250 3.92 16.59 10.23
CA PRO A 250 4.02 18.01 10.56
C PRO A 250 5.47 18.43 10.93
N ARG A 251 6.22 17.53 11.57
CA ARG A 251 7.64 17.77 11.91
C ARG A 251 8.50 17.81 10.65
N ALA A 252 8.29 16.87 9.74
CA ALA A 252 9.01 16.79 8.46
C ALA A 252 8.77 18.03 7.60
N LEU A 253 7.52 18.45 7.42
CA LEU A 253 7.17 19.67 6.68
C LEU A 253 7.85 20.91 7.28
N LYS A 254 7.84 21.05 8.61
CA LYS A 254 8.54 22.13 9.28
C LYS A 254 10.07 22.08 9.07
N MET A 255 10.67 20.88 9.13
CA MET A 255 12.11 20.70 8.87
C MET A 255 12.49 21.03 7.42
N TRP A 256 11.57 20.86 6.47
CA TRP A 256 11.76 21.26 5.06
C TRP A 256 11.64 22.77 4.86
N GLY A 257 11.04 23.51 5.79
CA GLY A 257 10.94 24.96 5.78
C GLY A 257 9.55 25.54 5.56
N PHE A 258 8.50 24.72 5.57
CA PHE A 258 7.11 25.20 5.51
C PHE A 258 6.67 25.75 6.87
N GLU A 259 6.26 27.03 6.90
CA GLU A 259 5.88 27.72 8.15
C GLU A 259 4.38 27.61 8.46
N ASN A 260 3.53 27.48 7.43
CA ASN A 260 2.08 27.54 7.56
C ASN A 260 1.44 26.15 7.30
N VAL A 261 1.71 25.22 8.22
CA VAL A 261 1.12 23.89 8.21
C VAL A 261 -0.03 23.84 9.23
N TYR A 262 -1.25 23.65 8.75
CA TYR A 262 -2.47 23.54 9.53
C TYR A 262 -2.93 22.09 9.57
N THR A 263 -3.35 21.63 10.73
CA THR A 263 -3.85 20.26 10.91
C THR A 263 -5.32 20.27 11.30
N VAL A 264 -6.04 19.19 11.00
CA VAL A 264 -7.44 18.99 11.42
C VAL A 264 -7.42 18.48 12.87
N PRO A 265 -7.81 19.31 13.88
CA PRO A 265 -7.62 18.95 15.28
C PRO A 265 -8.31 17.65 15.68
N GLU A 266 -9.53 17.42 15.19
CA GLU A 266 -10.33 16.23 15.49
C GLU A 266 -9.70 14.94 14.96
N GLN A 267 -8.95 15.05 13.88
CA GLN A 267 -8.24 13.91 13.24
C GLN A 267 -6.79 13.78 13.71
N MET A 268 -6.26 14.74 14.49
CA MET A 268 -4.97 14.65 15.18
C MET A 268 -5.05 13.92 16.53
N ILE A 269 -6.11 13.18 16.74
CA ILE A 269 -6.33 12.37 17.95
C ILE A 269 -6.17 10.90 17.57
N LYS A 270 -5.29 10.17 18.25
CA LYS A 270 -5.14 8.72 18.10
C LYS A 270 -6.44 8.03 18.51
N ASP A 271 -7.15 7.45 17.54
CA ASP A 271 -8.39 6.71 17.80
C ASP A 271 -8.57 5.59 16.75
N GLY A 272 -8.47 4.33 17.22
CA GLY A 272 -8.66 3.16 16.37
C GLY A 272 -10.10 2.93 15.91
N ASN A 273 -11.06 3.70 16.40
CA ASN A 273 -12.46 3.66 15.95
C ASN A 273 -12.71 4.58 14.74
N PHE A 274 -11.77 5.45 14.39
CA PHE A 274 -11.89 6.40 13.27
C PHE A 274 -13.21 7.18 13.26
N PRO A 275 -13.56 7.90 14.35
CA PRO A 275 -14.92 8.44 14.56
C PRO A 275 -15.35 9.50 13.55
N THR A 276 -14.40 10.06 12.79
CA THR A 276 -14.67 11.14 11.83
C THR A 276 -14.84 10.65 10.38
N VAL A 277 -14.64 9.36 10.12
CA VAL A 277 -14.69 8.77 8.78
C VAL A 277 -15.30 7.36 8.80
N VAL A 278 -15.92 6.94 7.71
CA VAL A 278 -16.40 5.57 7.54
C VAL A 278 -15.22 4.63 7.26
N SER A 279 -14.28 5.09 6.44
CA SER A 279 -13.03 4.36 6.13
C SER A 279 -11.86 5.35 6.14
N PRO A 280 -10.77 5.04 6.84
CA PRO A 280 -9.59 5.92 6.92
C PRO A 280 -8.72 5.82 5.66
N ASN A 281 -9.33 5.95 4.49
CA ASN A 281 -8.66 5.83 3.20
C ASN A 281 -8.56 7.21 2.52
N PRO A 282 -7.37 7.77 2.32
CA PRO A 282 -7.18 9.08 1.68
C PRO A 282 -7.55 9.11 0.18
N GLU A 283 -7.88 7.97 -0.42
CA GLU A 283 -8.45 7.89 -1.78
C GLU A 283 -9.92 8.36 -1.81
N ASN A 284 -10.61 8.29 -0.66
CA ASN A 284 -12.03 8.62 -0.55
C ASN A 284 -12.24 10.10 -0.28
N ALA A 285 -13.07 10.75 -1.09
CA ALA A 285 -13.42 12.18 -0.90
C ALA A 285 -13.99 12.47 0.50
N GLU A 286 -14.77 11.53 1.05
CA GLU A 286 -15.35 11.62 2.38
C GLU A 286 -14.29 11.78 3.47
N ALA A 287 -13.19 11.03 3.38
CA ALA A 287 -12.10 11.08 4.35
C ALA A 287 -11.36 12.44 4.37
N LEU A 288 -11.38 13.18 3.25
CA LEU A 288 -10.78 14.50 3.14
C LEU A 288 -11.74 15.66 3.47
N THR A 289 -13.01 15.39 3.77
CA THR A 289 -14.03 16.42 3.93
C THR A 289 -13.66 17.48 4.99
N MET A 290 -13.18 17.06 6.16
CA MET A 290 -12.79 18.00 7.23
C MET A 290 -11.58 18.85 6.83
N ALA A 291 -10.58 18.24 6.20
CA ALA A 291 -9.40 18.96 5.71
C ALA A 291 -9.76 19.95 4.59
N LEU A 292 -10.65 19.58 3.68
CA LEU A 292 -11.16 20.48 2.64
C LEU A 292 -11.98 21.65 3.20
N ASN A 293 -12.77 21.43 4.27
CA ASN A 293 -13.50 22.49 4.93
C ASN A 293 -12.54 23.49 5.58
N LEU A 294 -11.56 23.00 6.33
CA LEU A 294 -10.50 23.85 6.90
C LEU A 294 -9.74 24.61 5.80
N ALA A 295 -9.41 23.94 4.70
CA ALA A 295 -8.70 24.54 3.57
C ALA A 295 -9.50 25.68 2.91
N LYS A 296 -10.82 25.54 2.82
CA LYS A 296 -11.71 26.62 2.31
C LYS A 296 -11.75 27.79 3.28
N GLU A 297 -11.82 27.54 4.59
CA GLU A 297 -11.87 28.57 5.63
C GLU A 297 -10.63 29.45 5.66
N ILE A 298 -9.44 28.84 5.56
CA ILE A 298 -8.17 29.58 5.64
C ILE A 298 -7.62 29.99 4.28
N ASP A 299 -8.30 29.67 3.19
CA ASP A 299 -7.84 29.85 1.81
C ASP A 299 -6.46 29.18 1.59
N ALA A 300 -6.40 27.86 1.80
CA ALA A 300 -5.19 27.09 1.67
C ALA A 300 -4.77 26.87 0.20
N ASP A 301 -3.48 26.56 0.00
CA ASP A 301 -2.89 26.24 -1.31
C ASP A 301 -2.94 24.74 -1.62
N LEU A 302 -2.80 23.88 -0.57
CA LEU A 302 -2.66 22.44 -0.72
C LEU A 302 -3.35 21.71 0.46
N VAL A 303 -4.01 20.60 0.16
CA VAL A 303 -4.53 19.64 1.17
C VAL A 303 -3.83 18.31 0.99
N MET A 304 -3.39 17.71 2.09
CA MET A 304 -2.79 16.38 2.12
C MET A 304 -3.40 15.53 3.23
N ALA A 305 -3.55 14.24 2.97
CA ALA A 305 -4.00 13.25 3.94
C ALA A 305 -3.14 11.98 3.83
N SER A 306 -2.88 11.32 4.95
CA SER A 306 -2.26 9.98 4.97
C SER A 306 -3.19 8.96 5.60
N ASP A 307 -3.03 7.69 5.20
CA ASP A 307 -3.75 6.57 5.82
C ASP A 307 -3.16 6.22 7.21
N PRO A 308 -3.81 5.32 7.98
CA PRO A 308 -3.41 5.05 9.37
C PRO A 308 -1.97 4.62 9.58
N ASP A 309 -1.36 3.89 8.67
CA ASP A 309 0.04 3.47 8.76
C ASP A 309 1.00 4.30 7.90
N THR A 310 0.49 5.40 7.32
CA THR A 310 1.27 6.47 6.68
C THR A 310 2.14 5.96 5.51
N ASP A 311 1.57 5.06 4.72
CA ASP A 311 2.21 4.59 3.48
C ASP A 311 1.55 5.14 2.20
N ARG A 312 0.42 5.89 2.31
CA ARG A 312 -0.31 6.51 1.20
C ARG A 312 -0.58 7.99 1.44
N VAL A 313 -0.64 8.76 0.35
CA VAL A 313 -0.90 10.20 0.39
C VAL A 313 -2.07 10.56 -0.53
N GLY A 314 -3.16 11.07 0.03
CA GLY A 314 -4.24 11.73 -0.70
C GLY A 314 -3.97 13.22 -0.82
N ILE A 315 -4.26 13.81 -1.97
CA ILE A 315 -3.94 15.20 -2.29
C ILE A 315 -5.16 15.89 -2.89
N ALA A 316 -5.37 17.15 -2.52
CA ALA A 316 -6.28 18.03 -3.23
C ALA A 316 -5.65 19.42 -3.43
N CYS A 317 -5.96 20.02 -4.57
CA CYS A 317 -5.55 21.38 -4.92
C CYS A 317 -6.68 22.10 -5.64
N LYS A 318 -6.54 23.43 -5.84
CA LYS A 318 -7.51 24.22 -6.57
C LYS A 318 -7.28 24.14 -8.08
N ASN A 319 -8.35 23.96 -8.85
CA ASN A 319 -8.34 24.13 -10.31
C ASN A 319 -8.35 25.62 -10.69
N ASP A 320 -8.34 25.93 -12.00
CA ASP A 320 -8.33 27.31 -12.51
C ASP A 320 -9.62 28.10 -12.21
N LYS A 321 -10.70 27.44 -11.72
CA LYS A 321 -11.92 28.07 -11.27
C LYS A 321 -11.94 28.30 -9.74
N GLY A 322 -10.86 27.92 -9.03
CA GLY A 322 -10.80 27.98 -7.57
C GLY A 322 -11.54 26.85 -6.86
N GLU A 323 -11.98 25.83 -7.57
CA GLU A 323 -12.65 24.65 -7.01
C GLU A 323 -11.61 23.61 -6.56
N TRP A 324 -11.84 23.02 -5.38
CA TRP A 324 -11.00 21.94 -4.88
C TRP A 324 -11.23 20.65 -5.67
N VAL A 325 -10.16 20.08 -6.20
CA VAL A 325 -10.14 18.82 -6.94
C VAL A 325 -9.19 17.84 -6.26
N LEU A 326 -9.63 16.57 -6.19
CA LEU A 326 -8.82 15.48 -5.69
C LEU A 326 -7.90 15.00 -6.81
N ILE A 327 -6.64 14.79 -6.45
CA ILE A 327 -5.61 14.26 -7.35
C ILE A 327 -5.47 12.76 -7.08
N ASN A 328 -5.68 11.92 -8.08
CA ASN A 328 -5.58 10.48 -7.90
C ASN A 328 -4.12 9.99 -7.86
N GLY A 329 -3.93 8.71 -7.47
CA GLY A 329 -2.59 8.14 -7.29
C GLY A 329 -1.75 8.11 -8.57
N ASN A 330 -2.36 7.87 -9.73
CA ASN A 330 -1.66 7.96 -11.02
C ASN A 330 -1.17 9.38 -11.30
N GLN A 331 -2.01 10.38 -11.09
CA GLN A 331 -1.68 11.80 -11.27
C GLN A 331 -0.59 12.25 -10.30
N THR A 332 -0.68 11.82 -9.04
CA THR A 332 0.32 12.13 -8.02
C THR A 332 1.68 11.54 -8.39
N CYS A 333 1.71 10.26 -8.76
CA CYS A 333 2.93 9.57 -9.18
C CYS A 333 3.55 10.21 -10.43
N LEU A 334 2.70 10.64 -11.37
CA LEU A 334 3.10 11.37 -12.55
C LEU A 334 3.82 12.69 -12.20
N MET A 335 3.26 13.49 -11.30
CA MET A 335 3.85 14.77 -10.87
C MET A 335 5.17 14.58 -10.12
N TYR A 336 5.28 13.58 -9.25
CA TYR A 336 6.53 13.26 -8.55
C TYR A 336 7.64 12.94 -9.54
N LEU A 337 7.42 12.00 -10.44
CA LEU A 337 8.47 11.57 -11.37
C LEU A 337 8.81 12.66 -12.39
N TYR A 338 7.82 13.40 -12.87
CA TYR A 338 8.08 14.56 -13.73
C TYR A 338 8.98 15.60 -13.03
N TYR A 339 8.66 15.94 -11.78
CA TYR A 339 9.43 16.88 -10.98
C TYR A 339 10.86 16.40 -10.72
N ILE A 340 11.03 15.19 -10.22
CA ILE A 340 12.35 14.60 -9.91
C ILE A 340 13.22 14.61 -11.17
N ILE A 341 12.70 14.10 -12.28
CA ILE A 341 13.42 14.00 -13.55
C ILE A 341 13.79 15.39 -14.08
N THR A 342 12.83 16.32 -14.07
CA THR A 342 13.05 17.70 -14.54
C THR A 342 14.13 18.40 -13.75
N GLN A 343 14.06 18.31 -12.42
CA GLN A 343 15.03 18.96 -11.53
C GLN A 343 16.40 18.29 -11.57
N TYR A 344 16.47 16.96 -11.66
CA TYR A 344 17.74 16.25 -11.80
C TYR A 344 18.45 16.63 -13.10
N ASN A 345 17.70 16.75 -14.22
CA ASN A 345 18.25 17.25 -15.49
C ASN A 345 18.76 18.68 -15.34
N LYS A 346 17.94 19.60 -14.78
CA LYS A 346 18.30 21.01 -14.59
C LYS A 346 19.55 21.19 -13.71
N LEU A 347 19.70 20.37 -12.66
CA LEU A 347 20.80 20.44 -11.70
C LEU A 347 22.03 19.61 -12.12
N GLY A 348 22.01 18.95 -13.27
CA GLY A 348 23.10 18.09 -13.73
C GLY A 348 23.33 16.87 -12.82
N LYS A 349 22.28 16.40 -12.14
CA LYS A 349 22.36 15.24 -11.23
C LYS A 349 22.13 13.90 -11.93
N MET A 350 21.75 13.92 -13.22
CA MET A 350 21.62 12.71 -14.04
C MET A 350 22.97 12.15 -14.40
N THR A 351 23.17 10.85 -14.19
CA THR A 351 24.41 10.13 -14.48
C THR A 351 24.27 9.18 -15.67
N GLY A 352 23.02 8.96 -16.14
CA GLY A 352 22.69 7.98 -17.18
C GLY A 352 22.52 6.55 -16.61
N ASN A 353 22.49 6.43 -15.30
CA ASN A 353 22.37 5.13 -14.60
C ASN A 353 21.12 5.07 -13.68
N GLU A 354 20.20 6.00 -13.88
CA GLU A 354 18.96 6.09 -13.10
C GLU A 354 17.92 5.10 -13.62
N PHE A 355 17.06 4.64 -12.69
CA PHE A 355 15.88 3.87 -13.02
C PHE A 355 14.69 4.24 -12.13
N CYS A 356 13.51 4.04 -12.67
CA CYS A 356 12.22 4.16 -11.99
C CYS A 356 11.47 2.82 -12.04
N VAL A 357 10.52 2.65 -11.14
CA VAL A 357 9.68 1.45 -11.10
C VAL A 357 8.22 1.83 -10.97
N LYS A 358 7.34 1.18 -11.74
CA LYS A 358 5.89 1.29 -11.60
C LYS A 358 5.24 -0.08 -11.59
N THR A 359 4.02 -0.17 -11.08
CA THR A 359 3.26 -1.41 -11.24
C THR A 359 2.68 -1.51 -12.66
N ILE A 360 2.41 -2.74 -13.09
CA ILE A 360 1.81 -3.01 -14.42
C ILE A 360 0.44 -2.35 -14.61
N VAL A 361 -0.26 -1.98 -13.52
CA VAL A 361 -1.57 -1.31 -13.57
C VAL A 361 -1.49 0.20 -13.41
N THR A 362 -0.33 0.75 -13.03
CA THR A 362 -0.08 2.19 -12.98
C THR A 362 -0.01 2.77 -14.40
N THR A 363 -0.32 4.06 -14.55
CA THR A 363 -0.41 4.74 -15.85
C THR A 363 0.84 4.59 -16.71
N GLU A 364 0.64 4.39 -18.02
CA GLU A 364 1.73 4.35 -19.02
C GLU A 364 2.34 5.75 -19.29
N LEU A 365 1.71 6.80 -18.81
CA LEU A 365 2.21 8.16 -19.02
C LEU A 365 3.57 8.39 -18.32
N ILE A 366 3.77 7.75 -17.16
CA ILE A 366 5.04 7.76 -16.43
C ILE A 366 6.17 7.17 -17.28
N LYS A 367 5.88 6.07 -17.99
CA LYS A 367 6.85 5.46 -18.90
C LYS A 367 7.23 6.41 -20.04
N LYS A 368 6.27 7.14 -20.59
CA LYS A 368 6.57 8.14 -21.64
C LYS A 368 7.52 9.24 -21.14
N ILE A 369 7.36 9.69 -19.88
CA ILE A 369 8.29 10.66 -19.29
C ILE A 369 9.70 10.07 -19.16
N ALA A 370 9.81 8.85 -18.65
CA ALA A 370 11.08 8.16 -18.50
C ALA A 370 11.77 7.93 -19.85
N ASP A 371 11.05 7.42 -20.84
CA ASP A 371 11.58 7.14 -22.19
C ASP A 371 12.11 8.44 -22.86
N LYS A 372 11.35 9.56 -22.77
CA LYS A 372 11.78 10.86 -23.33
C LYS A 372 13.05 11.40 -22.67
N ASN A 373 13.30 11.03 -21.43
CA ASN A 373 14.46 11.44 -20.65
C ASN A 373 15.56 10.36 -20.57
N HIS A 374 15.46 9.28 -21.35
CA HIS A 374 16.39 8.17 -21.39
C HIS A 374 16.62 7.47 -20.06
N ILE A 375 15.58 7.38 -19.23
CA ILE A 375 15.59 6.71 -17.94
C ILE A 375 14.94 5.34 -18.09
N GLU A 376 15.57 4.32 -17.51
CA GLU A 376 15.00 2.98 -17.48
C GLU A 376 13.72 2.97 -16.62
N MET A 377 12.59 2.57 -17.21
CA MET A 377 11.34 2.32 -16.48
C MET A 377 11.07 0.84 -16.40
N LEU A 378 10.95 0.33 -15.18
CA LEU A 378 10.67 -1.08 -14.92
C LEU A 378 9.19 -1.25 -14.54
N ASP A 379 8.59 -2.31 -15.07
CA ASP A 379 7.27 -2.78 -14.68
C ASP A 379 7.40 -3.91 -13.66
N CYS A 380 6.59 -3.88 -12.61
CA CYS A 380 6.48 -4.96 -11.63
C CYS A 380 5.01 -5.26 -11.30
N TYR A 381 4.76 -6.35 -10.58
CA TYR A 381 3.40 -6.64 -10.10
C TYR A 381 2.90 -5.61 -9.09
N THR A 382 1.59 -5.58 -8.85
CA THR A 382 0.98 -4.77 -7.79
C THR A 382 1.43 -5.23 -6.41
N GLY A 383 1.68 -4.27 -5.54
CA GLY A 383 2.25 -4.47 -4.20
C GLY A 383 3.69 -3.96 -4.14
N PHE A 384 3.93 -3.04 -3.20
CA PHE A 384 5.20 -2.30 -3.13
C PHE A 384 6.43 -3.19 -2.91
N LYS A 385 6.23 -4.39 -2.35
CA LYS A 385 7.28 -5.42 -2.23
C LYS A 385 7.97 -5.76 -3.56
N TRP A 386 7.25 -5.63 -4.68
CA TRP A 386 7.82 -5.85 -6.01
C TRP A 386 8.67 -4.67 -6.47
N ILE A 387 8.26 -3.43 -6.15
CA ILE A 387 9.11 -2.24 -6.35
C ILE A 387 10.39 -2.38 -5.52
N ALA A 388 10.27 -2.73 -4.25
CA ALA A 388 11.41 -2.95 -3.35
C ALA A 388 12.36 -4.05 -3.86
N ARG A 389 11.81 -5.13 -4.45
CA ARG A 389 12.61 -6.18 -5.10
C ARG A 389 13.45 -5.62 -6.24
N GLU A 390 12.88 -4.80 -7.11
CA GLU A 390 13.62 -4.20 -8.22
C GLU A 390 14.71 -3.24 -7.74
N ILE A 391 14.48 -2.52 -6.63
CA ILE A 391 15.49 -1.70 -5.97
C ILE A 391 16.63 -2.60 -5.45
N ARG A 392 16.31 -3.65 -4.69
CA ARG A 392 17.30 -4.60 -4.13
C ARG A 392 18.19 -5.23 -5.19
N LEU A 393 17.64 -5.66 -6.31
CA LEU A 393 18.39 -6.30 -7.39
C LEU A 393 19.40 -5.37 -8.06
N ARG A 394 19.19 -4.06 -7.97
CA ARG A 394 20.02 -3.02 -8.59
C ARG A 394 20.83 -2.20 -7.59
N GLU A 395 20.72 -2.51 -6.30
CA GLU A 395 21.46 -1.84 -5.23
C GLU A 395 22.96 -1.86 -5.52
N GLY A 396 23.61 -0.69 -5.41
CA GLY A 396 25.03 -0.51 -5.71
C GLY A 396 25.42 -0.57 -7.21
N LYS A 397 24.45 -0.81 -8.12
CA LYS A 397 24.67 -0.87 -9.57
C LYS A 397 23.98 0.24 -10.33
N LYS A 398 22.76 0.59 -9.95
CA LYS A 398 21.94 1.66 -10.55
C LYS A 398 21.35 2.54 -9.46
N LYS A 399 21.00 3.77 -9.83
CA LYS A 399 20.39 4.72 -8.92
C LYS A 399 18.87 4.72 -9.09
N TYR A 400 18.16 4.28 -8.04
CA TYR A 400 16.71 4.46 -7.96
C TYR A 400 16.37 5.94 -7.72
N ILE A 401 15.41 6.48 -8.49
CA ILE A 401 15.00 7.88 -8.35
C ILE A 401 13.50 8.07 -8.12
N GLY A 402 12.73 7.00 -8.11
CA GLY A 402 11.33 7.06 -7.76
C GLY A 402 10.51 5.93 -8.36
N GLY A 403 9.39 5.67 -7.71
CA GLY A 403 8.40 4.71 -8.19
C GLY A 403 7.17 4.69 -7.30
N GLY A 404 6.08 4.19 -7.86
CA GLY A 404 4.83 4.20 -7.13
C GLY A 404 3.74 3.33 -7.72
N GLU A 405 2.62 3.37 -7.02
CA GLU A 405 1.41 2.63 -7.34
C GLU A 405 0.25 3.60 -7.59
N GLU A 406 -0.69 3.19 -8.45
CA GLU A 406 -1.94 3.90 -8.69
C GLU A 406 -2.77 4.08 -7.41
N SER A 407 -2.52 3.23 -6.41
CA SER A 407 -3.17 3.25 -5.10
C SER A 407 -2.51 4.19 -4.09
N TYR A 408 -2.03 5.36 -4.56
CA TYR A 408 -1.57 6.49 -3.74
C TYR A 408 -0.25 6.26 -2.98
N GLY A 409 0.48 5.20 -3.27
CA GLY A 409 1.78 4.91 -2.68
C GLY A 409 2.94 5.37 -3.56
N PHE A 410 3.94 6.03 -2.98
CA PHE A 410 5.15 6.51 -3.66
C PHE A 410 6.39 6.38 -2.77
N LEU A 411 7.53 6.20 -3.38
CA LEU A 411 8.85 6.23 -2.76
C LEU A 411 9.83 6.97 -3.68
N ALA A 412 10.52 7.97 -3.15
CA ALA A 412 11.45 8.82 -3.92
C ALA A 412 12.90 8.32 -3.88
N GLU A 413 13.30 7.68 -2.80
CA GLU A 413 14.68 7.24 -2.53
C GLU A 413 14.69 5.81 -2.00
N ASP A 414 15.86 5.23 -1.73
CA ASP A 414 16.00 3.80 -1.44
C ASP A 414 16.40 3.46 0.01
N PHE A 415 16.44 4.43 0.90
CA PHE A 415 16.72 4.18 2.33
C PHE A 415 15.54 3.51 3.05
N VAL A 416 14.32 3.65 2.52
CA VAL A 416 13.11 2.90 2.86
C VAL A 416 12.82 1.87 1.76
N ARG A 417 12.13 0.78 2.09
CA ARG A 417 11.78 -0.28 1.13
C ARG A 417 10.29 -0.59 1.12
N ASP A 418 9.50 0.38 1.52
CA ASP A 418 8.05 0.43 1.35
C ASP A 418 7.64 1.85 0.95
N LYS A 419 6.37 2.05 0.62
CA LYS A 419 5.80 3.37 0.37
C LYS A 419 6.05 4.30 1.56
N ASP A 420 6.42 5.53 1.27
CA ASP A 420 6.75 6.51 2.30
C ASP A 420 5.91 7.78 2.16
N ALA A 421 4.82 7.86 2.91
CA ALA A 421 3.98 9.05 2.92
C ALA A 421 4.62 10.25 3.64
N VAL A 422 5.62 10.03 4.50
CA VAL A 422 6.32 11.15 5.17
C VAL A 422 7.14 11.94 4.16
N SER A 423 8.00 11.26 3.40
CA SER A 423 8.77 11.90 2.33
C SER A 423 7.88 12.36 1.18
N ALA A 424 6.85 11.60 0.82
CA ALA A 424 5.93 11.95 -0.26
C ALA A 424 5.12 13.21 0.04
N CYS A 425 4.61 13.41 1.26
CA CYS A 425 3.95 14.67 1.66
C CYS A 425 4.88 15.87 1.55
N CYS A 426 6.12 15.73 2.01
CA CYS A 426 7.10 16.81 1.89
C CYS A 426 7.44 17.09 0.42
N LEU A 427 7.60 16.05 -0.38
CA LEU A 427 7.96 16.19 -1.79
C LEU A 427 6.83 16.84 -2.60
N ILE A 428 5.55 16.48 -2.38
CA ILE A 428 4.45 17.15 -3.12
C ILE A 428 4.27 18.60 -2.69
N ALA A 429 4.55 18.94 -1.44
CA ALA A 429 4.58 20.32 -0.99
C ALA A 429 5.72 21.10 -1.68
N GLU A 430 6.90 20.50 -1.86
CA GLU A 430 7.99 21.07 -2.64
C GLU A 430 7.61 21.23 -4.12
N VAL A 431 6.96 20.23 -4.72
CA VAL A 431 6.44 20.32 -6.11
C VAL A 431 5.46 21.48 -6.25
N ALA A 432 4.58 21.68 -5.29
CA ALA A 432 3.63 22.80 -5.28
C ALA A 432 4.36 24.16 -5.14
N ALA A 433 5.36 24.25 -4.27
CA ALA A 433 6.19 25.46 -4.13
C ALA A 433 6.99 25.74 -5.41
N TRP A 434 7.58 24.72 -6.01
CA TRP A 434 8.30 24.84 -7.28
C TRP A 434 7.36 25.25 -8.45
N ALA A 435 6.15 24.71 -8.51
CA ALA A 435 5.17 25.14 -9.50
C ALA A 435 4.84 26.63 -9.32
N LYS A 436 4.61 27.06 -8.07
CA LYS A 436 4.33 28.47 -7.73
C LYS A 436 5.50 29.39 -8.09
N ASP A 437 6.73 28.94 -7.87
CA ASP A 437 7.96 29.64 -8.26
C ASP A 437 8.09 29.81 -9.79
N ASN A 438 7.47 28.92 -10.55
CA ASN A 438 7.37 29.00 -12.02
C ASN A 438 6.04 29.62 -12.50
N GLY A 439 5.33 30.37 -11.64
CA GLY A 439 4.08 31.07 -11.96
C GLY A 439 2.89 30.16 -12.26
N LYS A 440 2.86 28.95 -11.69
CA LYS A 440 1.83 27.93 -11.91
C LYS A 440 1.26 27.43 -10.60
N THR A 441 0.02 26.96 -10.62
CA THR A 441 -0.53 26.12 -9.54
C THR A 441 -0.11 24.66 -9.76
N LEU A 442 -0.28 23.83 -8.70
CA LEU A 442 -0.07 22.37 -8.83
C LEU A 442 -0.99 21.75 -9.88
N TYR A 443 -2.23 22.22 -9.97
CA TYR A 443 -3.19 21.80 -11.00
C TYR A 443 -2.68 22.16 -12.42
N GLN A 444 -2.21 23.39 -12.61
CA GLN A 444 -1.68 23.83 -13.90
C GLN A 444 -0.42 23.05 -14.32
N LEU A 445 0.41 22.67 -13.35
CA LEU A 445 1.55 21.79 -13.62
C LEU A 445 1.07 20.43 -14.17
N LEU A 446 0.06 19.82 -13.56
CA LEU A 446 -0.52 18.57 -14.06
C LEU A 446 -1.06 18.73 -15.48
N MET A 447 -1.77 19.84 -15.75
CA MET A 447 -2.27 20.13 -17.10
C MET A 447 -1.15 20.31 -18.12
N ASP A 448 -0.04 20.95 -17.76
CA ASP A 448 1.13 21.09 -18.62
C ASP A 448 1.77 19.73 -18.95
N ILE A 449 1.86 18.84 -17.97
CA ILE A 449 2.36 17.48 -18.18
C ILE A 449 1.46 16.75 -19.20
N TYR A 450 0.15 16.89 -19.09
CA TYR A 450 -0.78 16.30 -20.05
C TYR A 450 -0.63 16.88 -21.47
N VAL A 451 -0.41 18.19 -21.59
CA VAL A 451 -0.15 18.84 -22.88
C VAL A 451 1.16 18.34 -23.51
N GLU A 452 2.20 18.14 -22.68
CA GLU A 452 3.53 17.75 -23.15
C GLU A 452 3.65 16.25 -23.49
N TYR A 453 3.03 15.38 -22.67
CA TYR A 453 3.20 13.93 -22.79
C TYR A 453 1.95 13.19 -23.28
N GLY A 454 0.83 13.90 -23.42
CA GLY A 454 -0.48 13.37 -23.76
C GLY A 454 -1.35 13.15 -22.53
N PHE A 455 -2.68 13.17 -22.74
CA PHE A 455 -3.65 12.96 -21.68
C PHE A 455 -4.00 11.48 -21.56
N SER A 456 -4.01 11.00 -20.34
CA SER A 456 -4.55 9.68 -19.97
C SER A 456 -5.61 9.85 -18.90
N LYS A 457 -6.71 9.12 -19.04
CA LYS A 457 -7.72 8.96 -17.97
C LYS A 457 -7.69 7.52 -17.49
N GLU A 458 -7.37 7.37 -16.23
CA GLU A 458 -7.39 6.09 -15.54
C GLU A 458 -8.68 5.95 -14.74
N PHE A 459 -9.28 4.76 -14.78
CA PHE A 459 -10.50 4.43 -14.07
C PHE A 459 -10.45 2.99 -13.55
N THR A 460 -10.83 2.78 -12.30
CA THR A 460 -10.88 1.43 -11.72
C THR A 460 -12.31 1.02 -11.44
N VAL A 461 -12.70 -0.15 -11.95
CA VAL A 461 -13.99 -0.79 -11.65
C VAL A 461 -13.75 -1.96 -10.70
N ASN A 462 -14.49 -1.98 -9.60
CA ASN A 462 -14.49 -3.09 -8.65
C ASN A 462 -15.82 -3.84 -8.80
N VAL A 463 -15.77 -5.08 -9.25
CA VAL A 463 -16.94 -5.96 -9.31
C VAL A 463 -16.88 -6.93 -8.13
N VAL A 464 -17.79 -6.77 -7.17
CA VAL A 464 -17.88 -7.61 -5.98
C VAL A 464 -18.94 -8.68 -6.23
N LYS A 465 -18.58 -9.93 -5.98
CA LYS A 465 -19.44 -11.11 -6.11
C LYS A 465 -19.42 -11.86 -4.77
N PRO A 466 -20.36 -11.61 -3.85
CA PRO A 466 -20.29 -12.15 -2.50
C PRO A 466 -20.46 -13.68 -2.46
N GLY A 467 -19.81 -14.29 -1.49
CA GLY A 467 -19.96 -15.71 -1.19
C GLY A 467 -19.17 -16.66 -2.11
N LYS A 468 -19.34 -17.96 -1.87
CA LYS A 468 -18.63 -19.02 -2.59
C LYS A 468 -18.97 -19.04 -4.09
N SER A 469 -20.24 -18.88 -4.44
CA SER A 469 -20.68 -18.79 -5.83
C SER A 469 -20.04 -17.60 -6.55
N GLY A 470 -19.89 -16.46 -5.87
CA GLY A 470 -19.22 -15.28 -6.40
C GLY A 470 -17.74 -15.51 -6.72
N ALA A 471 -17.03 -16.24 -5.88
CA ALA A 471 -15.63 -16.62 -6.14
C ALA A 471 -15.52 -17.54 -7.37
N GLU A 472 -16.46 -18.48 -7.55
CA GLU A 472 -16.54 -19.36 -8.72
C GLU A 472 -16.86 -18.56 -9.99
N GLU A 473 -17.77 -17.58 -9.92
CA GLU A 473 -18.08 -16.67 -11.03
C GLU A 473 -16.85 -15.85 -11.46
N ILE A 474 -16.12 -15.27 -10.51
CA ILE A 474 -14.88 -14.52 -10.79
C ILE A 474 -13.84 -15.41 -11.48
N LYS A 475 -13.68 -16.66 -11.00
CA LYS A 475 -12.78 -17.62 -11.62
C LYS A 475 -13.21 -17.90 -13.07
N ALA A 476 -14.50 -18.14 -13.30
CA ALA A 476 -15.04 -18.37 -14.64
C ALA A 476 -14.86 -17.14 -15.56
N MET A 477 -15.05 -15.91 -15.04
CA MET A 477 -14.77 -14.68 -15.78
C MET A 477 -13.30 -14.63 -16.25
N MET A 478 -12.34 -14.90 -15.35
CA MET A 478 -10.91 -14.90 -15.69
C MET A 478 -10.58 -15.97 -16.74
N GLU A 479 -11.15 -17.16 -16.61
CA GLU A 479 -10.96 -18.24 -17.59
C GLU A 479 -11.56 -17.88 -18.95
N ASN A 480 -12.73 -17.23 -18.98
CA ASN A 480 -13.33 -16.75 -20.21
C ASN A 480 -12.50 -15.65 -20.90
N PHE A 481 -12.03 -14.63 -20.17
CA PHE A 481 -11.16 -13.59 -20.73
C PHE A 481 -9.85 -14.18 -21.27
N ARG A 482 -9.35 -15.25 -20.66
CA ARG A 482 -8.13 -15.94 -21.10
C ARG A 482 -8.36 -16.77 -22.36
N ALA A 483 -9.48 -17.51 -22.42
CA ALA A 483 -9.83 -18.34 -23.56
C ALA A 483 -10.32 -17.51 -24.77
N ASN A 484 -11.00 -16.39 -24.51
CA ASN A 484 -11.63 -15.52 -25.50
C ASN A 484 -11.17 -14.06 -25.27
N PRO A 485 -9.89 -13.74 -25.51
CA PRO A 485 -9.40 -12.38 -25.33
C PRO A 485 -10.17 -11.40 -26.23
N PRO A 486 -10.53 -10.20 -25.72
CA PRO A 486 -11.25 -9.20 -26.52
C PRO A 486 -10.39 -8.78 -27.71
N LYS A 487 -11.02 -8.69 -28.89
CA LYS A 487 -10.36 -8.21 -30.11
C LYS A 487 -10.44 -6.69 -30.26
N GLU A 488 -11.39 -6.08 -29.56
CA GLU A 488 -11.68 -4.66 -29.57
C GLU A 488 -12.16 -4.22 -28.19
N LEU A 489 -11.78 -3.05 -27.75
CA LEU A 489 -12.19 -2.42 -26.49
C LEU A 489 -12.56 -0.97 -26.75
N GLY A 490 -13.82 -0.59 -26.48
CA GLY A 490 -14.29 0.77 -26.67
C GLY A 490 -14.19 1.29 -28.11
N GLY A 491 -14.27 0.43 -29.13
CA GLY A 491 -14.10 0.78 -30.53
C GLY A 491 -12.66 0.78 -31.03
N SER A 492 -11.67 0.49 -30.17
CA SER A 492 -10.25 0.43 -30.53
C SER A 492 -9.76 -1.02 -30.56
N LYS A 493 -9.02 -1.39 -31.61
CA LYS A 493 -8.51 -2.75 -31.81
C LYS A 493 -7.47 -3.12 -30.76
N VAL A 494 -7.56 -4.31 -30.20
CA VAL A 494 -6.51 -4.86 -29.30
C VAL A 494 -5.32 -5.32 -30.15
N VAL A 495 -4.15 -4.75 -29.85
CA VAL A 495 -2.89 -5.00 -30.58
C VAL A 495 -1.91 -5.87 -29.79
N LEU A 496 -2.09 -5.99 -28.47
CA LEU A 496 -1.25 -6.82 -27.60
C LEU A 496 -2.08 -7.34 -26.43
N SER A 497 -2.03 -8.64 -26.18
CA SER A 497 -2.61 -9.31 -25.02
C SER A 497 -1.53 -9.96 -24.19
N LYS A 498 -1.55 -9.76 -22.87
CA LYS A 498 -0.60 -10.35 -21.92
C LYS A 498 -1.33 -11.25 -20.92
N ASP A 499 -0.89 -12.49 -20.77
CA ASP A 499 -1.33 -13.40 -19.72
C ASP A 499 -0.17 -13.69 -18.78
N TYR A 500 -0.20 -13.05 -17.62
CA TYR A 500 0.83 -13.21 -16.61
C TYR A 500 0.78 -14.57 -15.88
N LYS A 501 -0.33 -15.32 -16.00
CA LYS A 501 -0.42 -16.67 -15.45
C LYS A 501 0.43 -17.65 -16.24
N THR A 502 0.52 -17.45 -17.55
CA THR A 502 1.34 -18.28 -18.45
C THR A 502 2.68 -17.63 -18.78
N LEU A 503 2.89 -16.38 -18.38
CA LEU A 503 4.04 -15.54 -18.75
C LEU A 503 4.21 -15.41 -20.26
N LYS A 504 3.08 -15.31 -20.99
CA LYS A 504 3.05 -15.16 -22.45
C LYS A 504 2.31 -13.90 -22.87
N GLN A 505 2.79 -13.28 -23.94
CA GLN A 505 2.09 -12.21 -24.61
C GLN A 505 1.91 -12.52 -26.09
N THR A 506 0.81 -12.06 -26.66
CA THR A 506 0.43 -12.31 -28.06
C THR A 506 0.12 -10.99 -28.75
N ASP A 507 0.78 -10.71 -29.87
CA ASP A 507 0.52 -9.52 -30.69
C ASP A 507 -0.70 -9.68 -31.62
N ALA A 508 -1.06 -8.62 -32.35
CA ALA A 508 -2.18 -8.63 -33.29
C ALA A 508 -2.00 -9.59 -34.47
N ALA A 509 -0.78 -10.01 -34.77
CA ALA A 509 -0.47 -10.99 -35.82
C ALA A 509 -0.51 -12.45 -35.29
N GLY A 510 -0.66 -12.64 -33.97
CA GLY A 510 -0.71 -13.93 -33.32
C GLY A 510 0.68 -14.47 -32.93
N HIS A 511 1.74 -13.65 -32.99
CA HIS A 511 3.05 -14.05 -32.50
C HIS A 511 3.08 -14.06 -30.98
N VAL A 512 3.56 -15.17 -30.42
CA VAL A 512 3.65 -15.39 -28.98
C VAL A 512 5.09 -15.22 -28.52
N THR A 513 5.31 -14.37 -27.49
CA THR A 513 6.63 -14.19 -26.85
C THR A 513 6.51 -14.30 -25.34
N ASP A 514 7.64 -14.45 -24.65
CA ASP A 514 7.68 -14.52 -23.18
C ASP A 514 7.55 -13.13 -22.56
N ILE A 515 6.97 -13.09 -21.36
CA ILE A 515 6.96 -11.92 -20.48
C ILE A 515 8.04 -12.12 -19.42
N ASP A 516 8.97 -11.17 -19.33
CA ASP A 516 10.02 -11.17 -18.30
C ASP A 516 9.47 -10.67 -16.97
N MET A 517 8.96 -11.61 -16.16
CA MET A 517 8.45 -11.36 -14.81
C MET A 517 8.91 -12.48 -13.87
N PRO A 518 9.08 -12.20 -12.57
CA PRO A 518 9.73 -13.11 -11.62
C PRO A 518 8.97 -14.41 -11.37
N GLU A 519 7.65 -14.39 -11.49
CA GLU A 519 6.77 -15.54 -11.22
C GLU A 519 5.41 -15.34 -11.91
N PRO A 520 4.63 -16.42 -12.12
CA PRO A 520 3.26 -16.30 -12.62
C PRO A 520 2.33 -15.52 -11.67
N SER A 521 1.42 -14.73 -12.26
CA SER A 521 0.39 -13.99 -11.52
C SER A 521 -0.94 -14.02 -12.27
N ASN A 522 -2.05 -14.10 -11.56
CA ASN A 522 -3.37 -14.17 -12.19
C ASN A 522 -3.84 -12.79 -12.67
N VAL A 523 -3.15 -12.22 -13.63
CA VAL A 523 -3.44 -10.92 -14.26
C VAL A 523 -3.51 -11.10 -15.76
N LEU A 524 -4.43 -10.38 -16.40
CA LEU A 524 -4.52 -10.23 -17.86
C LEU A 524 -4.40 -8.75 -18.20
N GLN A 525 -3.73 -8.44 -19.32
CA GLN A 525 -3.69 -7.08 -19.86
C GLN A 525 -3.96 -7.07 -21.36
N TYR A 526 -4.65 -6.04 -21.81
CA TYR A 526 -4.97 -5.79 -23.21
C TYR A 526 -4.58 -4.35 -23.55
N PHE A 527 -3.82 -4.19 -24.62
CA PHE A 527 -3.39 -2.89 -25.13
C PHE A 527 -4.06 -2.63 -26.47
N THR A 528 -4.59 -1.45 -26.65
CA THR A 528 -5.29 -1.04 -27.86
C THR A 528 -4.42 -0.19 -28.77
N GLU A 529 -4.77 -0.12 -30.06
CA GLU A 529 -4.00 0.62 -31.08
C GLU A 529 -3.92 2.13 -30.83
N ASP A 530 -4.92 2.70 -30.14
CA ASP A 530 -4.92 4.10 -29.71
C ASP A 530 -4.14 4.33 -28.40
N GLY A 531 -3.44 3.30 -27.89
CA GLY A 531 -2.60 3.37 -26.71
C GLY A 531 -3.33 3.17 -25.38
N GLY A 532 -4.59 2.78 -25.39
CA GLY A 532 -5.34 2.40 -24.21
C GLY A 532 -4.82 1.10 -23.60
N LYS A 533 -5.09 0.87 -22.31
CA LYS A 533 -4.71 -0.33 -21.56
C LYS A 533 -5.84 -0.75 -20.64
N VAL A 534 -6.18 -2.04 -20.65
CA VAL A 534 -7.06 -2.64 -19.66
C VAL A 534 -6.33 -3.76 -18.94
N SER A 535 -6.34 -3.73 -17.61
CA SER A 535 -5.80 -4.81 -16.78
C SER A 535 -6.92 -5.44 -15.96
N VAL A 536 -6.97 -6.76 -15.93
CA VAL A 536 -7.99 -7.53 -15.21
C VAL A 536 -7.31 -8.38 -14.15
N ARG A 537 -7.71 -8.20 -12.88
CA ARG A 537 -7.08 -8.86 -11.74
C ARG A 537 -8.12 -9.23 -10.68
N PRO A 538 -8.27 -10.53 -10.33
CA PRO A 538 -9.07 -10.91 -9.16
C PRO A 538 -8.31 -10.58 -7.87
N SER A 539 -9.07 -10.30 -6.81
CA SER A 539 -8.49 -10.18 -5.46
C SER A 539 -8.07 -11.54 -4.94
N GLY A 540 -6.92 -11.63 -4.27
CA GLY A 540 -6.48 -12.85 -3.60
C GLY A 540 -7.18 -13.12 -2.28
N THR A 541 -7.81 -12.09 -1.66
CA THR A 541 -8.34 -12.16 -0.29
C THR A 541 -9.85 -11.98 -0.20
N GLU A 542 -10.46 -11.40 -1.23
CA GLU A 542 -11.88 -11.07 -1.24
C GLU A 542 -12.53 -11.52 -2.55
N PRO A 543 -13.83 -11.87 -2.58
CA PRO A 543 -14.53 -12.25 -3.79
C PRO A 543 -14.85 -11.02 -4.64
N LYS A 544 -13.82 -10.40 -5.18
CA LYS A 544 -13.91 -9.26 -6.09
C LYS A 544 -12.90 -9.36 -7.23
N ILE A 545 -13.24 -8.76 -8.36
CA ILE A 545 -12.37 -8.61 -9.52
C ILE A 545 -12.25 -7.12 -9.85
N LYS A 546 -11.02 -6.67 -10.13
CA LYS A 546 -10.72 -5.30 -10.50
C LYS A 546 -10.39 -5.20 -11.98
N PHE A 547 -10.94 -4.17 -12.60
CA PHE A 547 -10.60 -3.75 -13.94
C PHE A 547 -9.95 -2.37 -13.85
N TYR A 548 -8.70 -2.27 -14.27
CA TYR A 548 -7.97 -1.02 -14.38
C TYR A 548 -8.01 -0.60 -15.85
N ILE A 549 -8.71 0.48 -16.13
CA ILE A 549 -8.93 1.01 -17.48
C ILE A 549 -8.12 2.29 -17.62
N GLU A 550 -7.27 2.35 -18.63
CA GLU A 550 -6.55 3.55 -19.05
C GLU A 550 -6.91 3.85 -20.50
N VAL A 551 -7.49 5.03 -20.75
CA VAL A 551 -7.79 5.51 -22.10
C VAL A 551 -7.00 6.76 -22.42
N LYS A 552 -6.70 6.97 -23.71
CA LYS A 552 -5.97 8.14 -24.16
C LYS A 552 -6.93 9.19 -24.71
N GLY A 553 -6.64 10.44 -24.36
CA GLY A 553 -7.30 11.63 -24.88
C GLY A 553 -6.32 12.56 -25.58
N GLU A 554 -6.83 13.47 -26.40
CA GLU A 554 -6.04 14.53 -27.01
C GLU A 554 -6.22 15.82 -26.21
N MET A 555 -5.11 16.45 -25.83
CA MET A 555 -5.10 17.68 -25.07
C MET A 555 -4.02 18.63 -25.59
N GLY A 556 -4.41 19.54 -26.48
CA GLY A 556 -3.49 20.52 -27.09
C GLY A 556 -3.23 21.78 -26.26
N CYS A 557 -4.02 22.02 -25.19
CA CYS A 557 -3.90 23.18 -24.32
C CYS A 557 -4.54 22.91 -22.95
N ARG A 558 -4.16 23.66 -21.91
CA ARG A 558 -4.75 23.52 -20.56
C ARG A 558 -6.28 23.68 -20.56
N ASN A 559 -6.79 24.66 -21.30
CA ASN A 559 -8.23 24.96 -21.37
C ASN A 559 -9.03 23.86 -22.09
N CYS A 560 -8.34 22.94 -22.78
CA CYS A 560 -8.96 21.81 -23.47
C CYS A 560 -9.29 20.64 -22.52
N PHE A 561 -8.85 20.68 -21.25
CA PHE A 561 -8.99 19.57 -20.31
C PHE A 561 -10.44 19.11 -20.14
N ALA A 562 -11.38 20.03 -19.95
CA ALA A 562 -12.78 19.65 -19.73
C ALA A 562 -13.37 18.85 -20.91
N THR A 563 -13.02 19.21 -22.14
CA THR A 563 -13.44 18.48 -23.34
C THR A 563 -12.73 17.13 -23.43
N ALA A 564 -11.42 17.11 -23.25
CA ALA A 564 -10.62 15.88 -23.29
C ALA A 564 -11.06 14.88 -22.21
N ASP A 565 -11.39 15.37 -21.01
CA ASP A 565 -11.86 14.54 -19.89
C ASP A 565 -13.26 13.96 -20.16
N ALA A 566 -14.16 14.75 -20.77
CA ALA A 566 -15.49 14.28 -21.16
C ALA A 566 -15.39 13.19 -22.24
N GLU A 567 -14.61 13.39 -23.29
CA GLU A 567 -14.37 12.40 -24.35
C GLU A 567 -13.72 11.13 -23.81
N ALA A 568 -12.76 11.26 -22.90
CA ALA A 568 -12.13 10.12 -22.26
C ALA A 568 -13.12 9.37 -21.34
N THR A 569 -14.05 10.08 -20.71
CA THR A 569 -15.12 9.46 -19.91
C THR A 569 -16.03 8.59 -20.79
N GLU A 570 -16.43 9.09 -21.96
CA GLU A 570 -17.21 8.32 -22.93
C GLU A 570 -16.45 7.08 -23.40
N LYS A 571 -15.14 7.20 -23.66
CA LYS A 571 -14.28 6.04 -23.99
C LYS A 571 -14.24 5.00 -22.86
N VAL A 572 -14.12 5.44 -21.59
CA VAL A 572 -14.17 4.53 -20.43
C VAL A 572 -15.49 3.75 -20.41
N GLU A 573 -16.62 4.44 -20.61
CA GLU A 573 -17.94 3.77 -20.64
C GLU A 573 -18.06 2.79 -21.82
N ALA A 574 -17.51 3.14 -22.99
CA ALA A 574 -17.47 2.23 -24.12
C ALA A 574 -16.61 0.97 -23.84
N VAL A 575 -15.47 1.13 -23.17
CA VAL A 575 -14.61 0.01 -22.74
C VAL A 575 -15.35 -0.87 -21.73
N LYS A 576 -16.00 -0.29 -20.71
CA LYS A 576 -16.81 -1.04 -19.73
C LYS A 576 -17.87 -1.88 -20.42
N LYS A 577 -18.59 -1.29 -21.37
CA LYS A 577 -19.59 -2.00 -22.16
C LYS A 577 -18.98 -3.16 -22.97
N SER A 578 -17.81 -2.96 -23.56
CA SER A 578 -17.08 -4.03 -24.29
C SER A 578 -16.68 -5.19 -23.39
N LEU A 579 -16.43 -4.92 -22.10
CA LEU A 579 -16.05 -5.92 -21.08
C LEU A 579 -17.28 -6.57 -20.41
N GLY A 580 -18.48 -6.04 -20.62
CA GLY A 580 -19.70 -6.50 -19.96
C GLY A 580 -19.80 -6.16 -18.48
N ILE A 581 -19.24 -5.01 -18.08
CA ILE A 581 -19.17 -4.53 -16.69
C ILE A 581 -19.77 -3.13 -16.55
#